data_b89879f4888d841a16278783f4525260
#
_entry.id   b89879f4888d841a16278783f4525260
#
_cell.length_a   1.000
_cell.length_b   1.000
_cell.length_c   1.000
_cell.angle_alpha   90.00
_cell.angle_beta   90.00
_cell.angle_gamma   90.00
#
_symmetry.space_group_name_H-M   'P 1'
#
loop_
_entity.id
_entity.type
_entity.pdbx_description
1 polymer ?
#
loop_
_entity_poly.entity_id
_entity_poly.type
_entity_poly.pdbx_seq_one_letter_code
_entity_poly.pdbx_strand_id
1 'polypeptide(L)'
;VVNTARSDLNGLDLPDKQKFLVDEHAAQGAGKDQAKAQAAIERKEQEVFNLFREVFGNNIDRILICLGVSGGSGVGTVNTLIKVAKKYFTYIGVEDVDRRVGVVASLPTAGESASPTVAKNAHTRIIQLCGLAEKGKIAPLIMVDNEKIKKLYPKLTVKKFWTTINNTVAGLFHV
;
A
#
# COMPACT_ATOMS: atom_id res chain seq x y z
N VAL A 1 3.27 -7.62 4.86
CA VAL A 1 3.04 -7.27 3.42
C VAL A 1 1.82 -8.00 2.90
N VAL A 2 0.98 -7.31 2.14
CA VAL A 2 -0.24 -7.84 1.50
C VAL A 2 -0.05 -7.78 -0.02
N ASN A 3 -0.19 -8.90 -0.72
CA ASN A 3 -0.05 -8.95 -2.19
C ASN A 3 -0.97 -10.03 -2.80
N THR A 4 -1.30 -9.87 -4.07
CA THR A 4 -2.02 -10.87 -4.87
C THR A 4 -1.08 -11.83 -5.61
N ALA A 5 0.21 -11.52 -5.71
CA ALA A 5 1.22 -12.35 -6.36
C ALA A 5 2.07 -13.09 -5.32
N ARG A 6 2.05 -14.42 -5.36
CA ARG A 6 2.86 -15.27 -4.49
C ARG A 6 4.37 -15.08 -4.72
N SER A 7 4.79 -14.91 -5.97
CA SER A 7 6.19 -14.68 -6.33
C SER A 7 6.77 -13.44 -5.64
N ASP A 8 5.98 -12.37 -5.56
CA ASP A 8 6.42 -11.12 -4.94
C ASP A 8 6.59 -11.27 -3.43
N LEU A 9 5.74 -12.07 -2.78
CA LEU A 9 5.85 -12.35 -1.35
C LEU A 9 7.03 -13.26 -1.03
N ASN A 10 7.28 -14.27 -1.86
CA ASN A 10 8.38 -15.21 -1.66
C ASN A 10 9.77 -14.56 -1.79
N GLY A 11 9.87 -13.50 -2.59
CA GLY A 11 11.11 -12.73 -2.76
C GLY A 11 11.47 -11.81 -1.59
N LEU A 12 10.60 -11.70 -0.57
CA LEU A 12 10.81 -10.82 0.58
C LEU A 12 11.48 -11.57 1.74
N ASP A 13 12.53 -10.97 2.30
CA ASP A 13 13.17 -11.42 3.53
C ASP A 13 12.36 -10.96 4.75
N LEU A 14 11.20 -11.58 4.95
CA LEU A 14 10.27 -11.35 6.05
C LEU A 14 9.73 -12.67 6.59
N PRO A 15 9.41 -12.77 7.89
CA PRO A 15 8.70 -13.91 8.45
C PRO A 15 7.38 -14.18 7.72
N ASP A 16 7.00 -15.45 7.56
CA ASP A 16 5.77 -15.81 6.83
C ASP A 16 4.51 -15.23 7.48
N LYS A 17 4.47 -15.11 8.80
CA LYS A 17 3.38 -14.44 9.53
C LYS A 17 3.17 -12.96 9.17
N GLN A 18 4.14 -12.33 8.50
CA GLN A 18 4.06 -10.96 8.02
C GLN A 18 3.74 -10.87 6.52
N LYS A 19 3.51 -12.01 5.87
CA LYS A 19 3.16 -12.12 4.45
C LYS A 19 1.72 -12.58 4.31
N PHE A 20 0.91 -11.86 3.55
CA PHE A 20 -0.49 -12.21 3.31
C PHE A 20 -0.77 -12.28 1.81
N LEU A 21 -1.11 -13.47 1.34
CA LEU A 21 -1.53 -13.71 -0.03
C LEU A 21 -3.05 -13.53 -0.16
N VAL A 22 -3.45 -12.52 -0.92
CA VAL A 22 -4.87 -12.15 -1.08
C VAL A 22 -5.64 -13.18 -1.93
N ASP A 23 -5.00 -13.70 -2.98
CA ASP A 23 -5.63 -14.67 -3.90
C ASP A 23 -4.69 -15.86 -4.12
N GLU A 24 -5.08 -17.02 -3.63
CA GLU A 24 -4.32 -18.26 -3.75
C GLU A 24 -4.40 -18.87 -5.16
N HIS A 25 -5.39 -18.48 -5.94
CA HIS A 25 -5.62 -18.98 -7.29
C HIS A 25 -5.00 -18.09 -8.38
N ALA A 26 -4.62 -16.85 -8.04
CA ALA A 26 -3.94 -15.94 -8.96
C ALA A 26 -2.42 -16.15 -8.92
N ALA A 27 -1.92 -17.17 -9.60
CA ALA A 27 -0.49 -17.49 -9.67
C ALA A 27 0.39 -16.31 -10.15
N GLN A 28 -0.17 -15.38 -10.94
CA GLN A 28 0.51 -14.24 -11.54
C GLN A 28 0.08 -12.87 -10.99
N GLY A 29 -0.68 -12.85 -9.87
CA GLY A 29 -1.21 -11.62 -9.27
C GLY A 29 -2.40 -11.03 -10.04
N ALA A 30 -2.79 -9.80 -9.68
CA ALA A 30 -3.98 -9.14 -10.25
C ALA A 30 -3.81 -8.63 -11.69
N GLY A 31 -2.61 -8.71 -12.29
CA GLY A 31 -2.38 -8.26 -13.66
C GLY A 31 -2.72 -6.78 -13.91
N LYS A 32 -2.54 -5.91 -12.91
CA LYS A 32 -3.00 -4.50 -12.88
C LYS A 32 -4.52 -4.33 -12.83
N ASP A 33 -5.30 -5.41 -12.67
CA ASP A 33 -6.75 -5.37 -12.49
C ASP A 33 -7.08 -5.10 -11.01
N GLN A 34 -7.48 -3.87 -10.74
CA GLN A 34 -7.83 -3.41 -9.41
C GLN A 34 -9.11 -4.06 -8.86
N ALA A 35 -10.09 -4.33 -9.74
CA ALA A 35 -11.36 -4.91 -9.34
C ALA A 35 -11.20 -6.36 -8.85
N LYS A 36 -10.33 -7.14 -9.52
CA LYS A 36 -9.99 -8.50 -9.06
C LYS A 36 -9.33 -8.48 -7.69
N ALA A 37 -8.34 -7.59 -7.49
CA ALA A 37 -7.65 -7.47 -6.20
C ALA A 37 -8.62 -7.01 -5.09
N GLN A 38 -9.52 -6.07 -5.39
CA GLN A 38 -10.53 -5.60 -4.46
C GLN A 38 -11.49 -6.71 -4.05
N ALA A 39 -12.08 -7.41 -5.00
CA ALA A 39 -12.99 -8.52 -4.71
C ALA A 39 -12.31 -9.65 -3.92
N ALA A 40 -11.04 -9.92 -4.19
CA ALA A 40 -10.29 -10.94 -3.47
C ALA A 40 -10.04 -10.55 -2.00
N ILE A 41 -9.59 -9.32 -1.72
CA ILE A 41 -9.33 -8.90 -0.34
C ILE A 41 -10.60 -8.70 0.47
N GLU A 42 -11.71 -8.27 -0.16
CA GLU A 42 -13.00 -8.13 0.52
C GLU A 42 -13.49 -9.47 1.06
N ARG A 43 -13.31 -10.56 0.31
CA ARG A 43 -13.61 -11.92 0.80
C ARG A 43 -12.76 -12.36 1.99
N LYS A 44 -11.54 -11.80 2.11
CA LYS A 44 -10.57 -12.13 3.17
C LYS A 44 -10.46 -11.05 4.26
N GLU A 45 -11.42 -10.15 4.36
CA GLU A 45 -11.39 -9.03 5.32
C GLU A 45 -11.13 -9.50 6.76
N GLN A 46 -11.79 -10.61 7.17
CA GLN A 46 -11.60 -11.13 8.52
C GLN A 46 -10.22 -11.77 8.72
N GLU A 47 -9.67 -12.41 7.71
CA GLU A 47 -8.30 -12.96 7.77
C GLU A 47 -7.26 -11.83 7.89
N VAL A 48 -7.45 -10.73 7.15
CA VAL A 48 -6.60 -9.53 7.27
C VAL A 48 -6.70 -8.89 8.65
N PHE A 49 -7.90 -8.85 9.23
CA PHE A 49 -8.10 -8.36 10.59
C PHE A 49 -7.36 -9.24 11.62
N ASN A 50 -7.43 -10.55 11.48
CA ASN A 50 -6.69 -11.48 12.35
C ASN A 50 -5.17 -11.30 12.20
N LEU A 51 -4.68 -11.12 10.96
CA LEU A 51 -3.28 -10.80 10.71
C LEU A 51 -2.84 -9.53 11.47
N PHE A 52 -3.67 -8.48 11.46
CA PHE A 52 -3.34 -7.25 12.19
C PHE A 52 -3.22 -7.49 13.69
N ARG A 53 -4.10 -8.29 14.27
CA ARG A 53 -4.03 -8.67 15.69
C ARG A 53 -2.75 -9.44 16.03
N GLU A 54 -2.33 -10.34 15.15
CA GLU A 54 -1.12 -11.15 15.36
C GLU A 54 0.16 -10.34 15.19
N VAL A 55 0.18 -9.41 14.24
CA VAL A 55 1.40 -8.66 13.88
C VAL A 55 1.60 -7.43 14.75
N PHE A 56 0.54 -6.67 15.03
CA PHE A 56 0.68 -5.35 15.67
C PHE A 56 0.51 -5.36 17.18
N GLY A 57 -0.24 -6.32 17.75
CA GLY A 57 -0.57 -6.30 19.18
C GLY A 57 -1.43 -5.09 19.57
N ASN A 58 -1.45 -4.70 20.84
CA ASN A 58 -2.36 -3.68 21.36
C ASN A 58 -1.71 -2.30 21.59
N ASN A 59 -0.41 -2.18 21.38
CA ASN A 59 0.33 -0.95 21.67
C ASN A 59 0.94 -0.35 20.39
N ILE A 60 0.07 0.20 19.56
CA ILE A 60 0.47 0.92 18.34
C ILE A 60 -0.25 2.26 18.26
N ASP A 61 0.45 3.28 17.77
CA ASP A 61 -0.09 4.62 17.63
C ASP A 61 -0.70 4.87 16.24
N ARG A 62 -0.16 4.24 15.20
CA ARG A 62 -0.53 4.54 13.82
C ARG A 62 -0.25 3.36 12.89
N ILE A 63 -1.08 3.20 11.88
CA ILE A 63 -0.83 2.33 10.73
C ILE A 63 -0.65 3.18 9.48
N LEU A 64 0.50 3.02 8.80
CA LEU A 64 0.76 3.61 7.50
C LEU A 64 0.68 2.54 6.41
N ILE A 65 -0.24 2.71 5.48
CA ILE A 65 -0.43 1.82 4.34
C ILE A 65 0.39 2.34 3.18
N CYS A 66 1.46 1.62 2.84
CA CYS A 66 2.36 2.00 1.74
C CYS A 66 1.96 1.25 0.46
N LEU A 67 1.76 1.98 -0.65
CA LEU A 67 1.39 1.39 -1.94
C LEU A 67 1.90 2.19 -3.14
N GLY A 68 2.07 1.49 -4.27
CA GLY A 68 2.19 2.13 -5.58
C GLY A 68 0.80 2.35 -6.18
N VAL A 69 0.47 3.59 -6.56
CA VAL A 69 -0.90 3.94 -7.01
C VAL A 69 -1.24 3.47 -8.42
N SER A 70 -0.28 2.94 -9.17
CA SER A 70 -0.46 2.48 -10.56
C SER A 70 -0.65 0.96 -10.68
N GLY A 71 -0.38 0.21 -9.62
CA GLY A 71 -0.47 -1.24 -9.60
C GLY A 71 -1.90 -1.79 -9.49
N GLY A 72 -2.05 -3.11 -9.59
CA GLY A 72 -3.31 -3.82 -9.36
C GLY A 72 -3.53 -4.12 -7.88
N SER A 73 -2.58 -4.82 -7.26
CA SER A 73 -2.70 -5.31 -5.88
C SER A 73 -2.86 -4.18 -4.86
N GLY A 74 -1.88 -3.25 -4.79
CA GLY A 74 -1.91 -2.16 -3.82
C GLY A 74 -3.14 -1.27 -3.98
N VAL A 75 -3.49 -0.92 -5.22
CA VAL A 75 -4.63 -0.07 -5.51
C VAL A 75 -5.96 -0.76 -5.23
N GLY A 76 -6.10 -2.04 -5.59
CA GLY A 76 -7.32 -2.80 -5.35
C GLY A 76 -7.57 -3.06 -3.86
N THR A 77 -6.51 -3.22 -3.07
CA THR A 77 -6.65 -3.62 -1.66
C THR A 77 -6.72 -2.45 -0.67
N VAL A 78 -6.29 -1.24 -1.04
CA VAL A 78 -6.10 -0.13 -0.10
C VAL A 78 -7.36 0.27 0.68
N ASN A 79 -8.53 0.30 0.04
CA ASN A 79 -9.78 0.68 0.70
C ASN A 79 -10.15 -0.31 1.82
N THR A 80 -10.02 -1.61 1.52
CA THR A 80 -10.27 -2.66 2.52
C THR A 80 -9.24 -2.62 3.64
N LEU A 81 -7.96 -2.37 3.33
CA LEU A 81 -6.92 -2.21 4.34
C LEU A 81 -7.16 -1.00 5.24
N ILE A 82 -7.60 0.15 4.71
CA ILE A 82 -8.00 1.31 5.51
C ILE A 82 -9.16 0.95 6.45
N LYS A 83 -10.21 0.29 5.91
CA LYS A 83 -11.36 -0.16 6.69
C LYS A 83 -10.94 -1.11 7.82
N VAL A 84 -10.13 -2.11 7.52
CA VAL A 84 -9.64 -3.08 8.50
C VAL A 84 -8.75 -2.42 9.55
N ALA A 85 -7.87 -1.50 9.15
CA ALA A 85 -7.02 -0.76 10.08
C ALA A 85 -7.85 0.06 11.08
N LYS A 86 -8.91 0.74 10.63
CA LYS A 86 -9.82 1.47 11.51
C LYS A 86 -10.58 0.53 12.45
N LYS A 87 -11.12 -0.58 11.93
CA LYS A 87 -11.77 -1.62 12.74
C LYS A 87 -10.83 -2.17 13.81
N TYR A 88 -9.55 -2.35 13.47
CA TYR A 88 -8.55 -2.80 14.41
C TYR A 88 -8.27 -1.75 15.50
N PHE A 89 -8.12 -0.47 15.18
CA PHE A 89 -7.98 0.59 16.18
C PHE A 89 -9.19 0.69 17.10
N THR A 90 -10.41 0.58 16.57
CA THR A 90 -11.62 0.50 17.39
C THR A 90 -11.58 -0.70 18.33
N TYR A 91 -11.14 -1.86 17.84
CA TYR A 91 -11.01 -3.09 18.64
C TYR A 91 -10.04 -2.93 19.84
N ILE A 92 -8.93 -2.20 19.66
CA ILE A 92 -7.97 -1.93 20.74
C ILE A 92 -8.31 -0.69 21.58
N GLY A 93 -9.50 -0.11 21.41
CA GLY A 93 -10.02 0.97 22.24
C GLY A 93 -9.58 2.39 21.85
N VAL A 94 -9.10 2.59 20.62
CA VAL A 94 -8.74 3.92 20.13
C VAL A 94 -9.96 4.64 19.58
N GLU A 95 -10.23 5.87 20.04
CA GLU A 95 -11.41 6.64 19.65
C GLU A 95 -11.26 7.38 18.31
N ASP A 96 -10.14 8.07 18.07
CA ASP A 96 -9.91 8.88 16.85
C ASP A 96 -9.24 8.06 15.74
N VAL A 97 -9.94 7.03 15.25
CA VAL A 97 -9.39 6.07 14.30
C VAL A 97 -9.05 6.68 12.93
N ASP A 98 -9.77 7.74 12.53
CA ASP A 98 -9.56 8.40 11.23
C ASP A 98 -8.17 9.05 11.14
N ARG A 99 -7.64 9.52 12.27
CA ARG A 99 -6.29 10.12 12.35
C ARG A 99 -5.17 9.10 12.60
N ARG A 100 -5.52 7.85 12.87
CA ARG A 100 -4.55 6.78 13.15
C ARG A 100 -4.17 5.97 11.92
N VAL A 101 -4.89 6.16 10.82
CA VAL A 101 -4.62 5.45 9.55
C VAL A 101 -4.18 6.44 8.49
N GLY A 102 -2.92 6.33 8.09
CA GLY A 102 -2.33 7.14 7.02
C GLY A 102 -2.00 6.30 5.78
N VAL A 103 -1.71 6.99 4.70
CA VAL A 103 -1.34 6.37 3.42
C VAL A 103 -0.08 7.03 2.87
N VAL A 104 0.88 6.19 2.46
CA VAL A 104 2.06 6.60 1.69
C VAL A 104 1.90 6.07 0.27
N ALA A 105 1.67 6.97 -0.67
CA ALA A 105 1.33 6.66 -2.06
C ALA A 105 2.50 7.00 -2.98
N SER A 106 3.13 6.01 -3.62
CA SER A 106 4.18 6.26 -4.61
C SER A 106 3.57 6.44 -6.00
N LEU A 107 3.94 7.54 -6.65
CA LEU A 107 3.52 7.90 -8.00
C LEU A 107 4.39 7.20 -9.03
N PRO A 108 3.82 6.77 -10.18
CA PRO A 108 4.60 6.18 -11.26
C PRO A 108 5.58 7.21 -11.85
N THR A 109 6.69 6.71 -12.38
CA THR A 109 7.60 7.52 -13.21
C THR A 109 6.94 7.90 -14.54
N ALA A 110 7.51 8.88 -15.25
CA ALA A 110 7.03 9.28 -16.58
C ALA A 110 7.05 8.08 -17.57
N GLY A 111 8.10 7.24 -17.51
CA GLY A 111 8.19 6.05 -18.33
C GLY A 111 7.09 5.01 -18.05
N GLU A 112 6.75 4.78 -16.78
CA GLU A 112 5.65 3.90 -16.39
C GLU A 112 4.29 4.48 -16.81
N SER A 113 4.11 5.80 -16.70
CA SER A 113 2.90 6.52 -17.08
C SER A 113 2.65 6.57 -18.58
N ALA A 114 3.62 6.19 -19.42
CA ALA A 114 3.40 5.99 -20.86
C ALA A 114 2.36 4.88 -21.14
N SER A 115 2.14 3.95 -20.22
CA SER A 115 1.03 3.00 -20.29
C SER A 115 -0.29 3.67 -19.90
N PRO A 116 -1.32 3.70 -20.79
CA PRO A 116 -2.63 4.30 -20.49
C PRO A 116 -3.29 3.68 -19.24
N THR A 117 -3.15 2.39 -19.04
CA THR A 117 -3.68 1.67 -17.87
C THR A 117 -3.02 2.16 -16.58
N VAL A 118 -1.69 2.30 -16.58
CA VAL A 118 -0.93 2.80 -15.43
C VAL A 118 -1.34 4.23 -15.10
N ALA A 119 -1.40 5.11 -16.10
CA ALA A 119 -1.78 6.50 -15.91
C ALA A 119 -3.22 6.64 -15.37
N LYS A 120 -4.18 5.89 -15.95
CA LYS A 120 -5.57 5.87 -15.49
C LYS A 120 -5.69 5.36 -14.05
N ASN A 121 -5.02 4.26 -13.74
CA ASN A 121 -5.03 3.68 -12.40
C ASN A 121 -4.50 4.67 -11.36
N ALA A 122 -3.35 5.29 -11.65
CA ALA A 122 -2.74 6.29 -10.76
C ALA A 122 -3.66 7.49 -10.56
N HIS A 123 -4.17 8.09 -11.63
CA HIS A 123 -5.06 9.26 -11.57
C HIS A 123 -6.31 8.98 -10.73
N THR A 124 -7.02 7.89 -11.03
CA THR A 124 -8.24 7.53 -10.30
C THR A 124 -7.95 7.32 -8.81
N ARG A 125 -6.85 6.64 -8.47
CA ARG A 125 -6.54 6.35 -7.07
C ARG A 125 -6.10 7.59 -6.30
N ILE A 126 -5.33 8.47 -6.91
CA ILE A 126 -4.90 9.73 -6.28
C ILE A 126 -6.11 10.58 -5.91
N ILE A 127 -7.06 10.77 -6.84
CA ILE A 127 -8.30 11.52 -6.55
C ILE A 127 -9.06 10.93 -5.37
N GLN A 128 -9.19 9.61 -5.32
CA GLN A 128 -9.88 8.94 -4.20
C GLN A 128 -9.16 9.13 -2.87
N LEU A 129 -7.84 8.99 -2.83
CA LEU A 129 -7.05 9.17 -1.60
C LEU A 129 -7.06 10.63 -1.14
N CYS A 130 -6.95 11.60 -2.06
CA CYS A 130 -7.10 13.02 -1.74
C CYS A 130 -8.48 13.30 -1.14
N GLY A 131 -9.55 12.80 -1.75
CA GLY A 131 -10.90 12.97 -1.21
C GLY A 131 -11.11 12.34 0.17
N LEU A 132 -10.44 11.23 0.48
CA LEU A 132 -10.44 10.65 1.83
C LEU A 132 -9.68 11.55 2.82
N ALA A 133 -8.52 12.09 2.43
CA ALA A 133 -7.72 12.98 3.27
C ALA A 133 -8.43 14.32 3.53
N GLU A 134 -9.02 14.94 2.50
CA GLU A 134 -9.79 16.18 2.62
C GLU A 134 -11.00 16.05 3.56
N LYS A 135 -11.64 14.88 3.54
CA LYS A 135 -12.74 14.56 4.46
C LYS A 135 -12.27 14.12 5.86
N GLY A 136 -10.97 14.17 6.14
CA GLY A 136 -10.39 13.73 7.40
C GLY A 136 -10.53 12.23 7.67
N LYS A 137 -10.74 11.41 6.63
CA LYS A 137 -10.92 9.96 6.77
C LYS A 137 -9.63 9.16 6.81
N ILE A 138 -8.53 9.77 6.45
CA ILE A 138 -7.15 9.25 6.59
C ILE A 138 -6.21 10.42 6.93
N ALA A 139 -5.20 10.17 7.74
CA ALA A 139 -4.13 11.13 8.05
C ALA A 139 -2.86 10.40 8.54
N PRO A 140 -1.67 10.76 8.01
CA PRO A 140 -1.41 11.62 6.87
C PRO A 140 -1.66 10.93 5.52
N LEU A 141 -1.81 11.73 4.44
CA LEU A 141 -1.59 11.27 3.08
C LEU A 141 -0.26 11.83 2.58
N ILE A 142 0.70 10.95 2.30
CA ILE A 142 2.04 11.31 1.83
C ILE A 142 2.19 10.81 0.41
N MET A 143 2.51 11.70 -0.52
CA MET A 143 2.77 11.34 -1.91
C MET A 143 4.28 11.33 -2.19
N VAL A 144 4.78 10.22 -2.72
CA VAL A 144 6.19 10.03 -3.11
C VAL A 144 6.29 10.12 -4.62
N ASP A 145 6.92 11.17 -5.13
CA ASP A 145 7.10 11.41 -6.56
C ASP A 145 8.37 10.69 -7.06
N ASN A 146 8.20 9.49 -7.60
CA ASN A 146 9.30 8.68 -8.10
C ASN A 146 10.05 9.35 -9.27
N GLU A 147 9.36 10.16 -10.10
CA GLU A 147 10.02 10.88 -11.20
C GLU A 147 10.94 11.99 -10.67
N LYS A 148 10.52 12.73 -9.63
CA LYS A 148 11.39 13.73 -8.99
C LYS A 148 12.58 13.06 -8.34
N ILE A 149 12.41 11.96 -7.64
CA ILE A 149 13.51 11.23 -7.01
C ILE A 149 14.47 10.71 -8.10
N LYS A 150 13.95 10.18 -9.20
CA LYS A 150 14.79 9.76 -10.35
C LYS A 150 15.66 10.90 -10.89
N LYS A 151 15.12 12.11 -10.98
CA LYS A 151 15.88 13.29 -11.42
C LYS A 151 16.96 13.72 -10.43
N LEU A 152 16.72 13.52 -9.14
CA LEU A 152 17.74 13.80 -8.10
C LEU A 152 18.92 12.82 -8.14
N TYR A 153 18.68 11.61 -8.63
CA TYR A 153 19.69 10.54 -8.67
C TYR A 153 19.89 9.98 -10.10
N PRO A 154 20.33 10.79 -11.08
CA PRO A 154 20.34 10.41 -12.51
C PRO A 154 21.33 9.28 -12.85
N LYS A 155 22.29 8.99 -11.97
CA LYS A 155 23.32 7.96 -12.17
C LYS A 155 22.98 6.60 -11.55
N LEU A 156 21.80 6.46 -10.91
CA LEU A 156 21.41 5.19 -10.32
C LEU A 156 21.03 4.17 -11.40
N THR A 157 21.58 2.97 -11.26
CA THR A 157 21.11 1.82 -12.05
C THR A 157 19.69 1.46 -11.64
N VAL A 158 18.92 0.85 -12.54
CA VAL A 158 17.53 0.42 -12.27
C VAL A 158 17.44 -0.40 -10.98
N LYS A 159 18.39 -1.32 -10.75
CA LYS A 159 18.43 -2.15 -9.55
C LYS A 159 18.62 -1.33 -8.25
N LYS A 160 19.48 -0.31 -8.27
CA LYS A 160 19.74 0.55 -7.10
C LYS A 160 18.66 1.61 -6.91
N PHE A 161 17.93 1.97 -7.96
CA PHE A 161 16.90 2.99 -7.94
C PHE A 161 15.81 2.69 -6.90
N TRP A 162 15.18 1.53 -6.99
CA TRP A 162 14.12 1.13 -6.06
C TRP A 162 14.61 1.01 -4.62
N THR A 163 15.79 0.45 -4.41
CA THR A 163 16.39 0.36 -3.08
C THR A 163 16.65 1.76 -2.49
N THR A 164 17.17 2.69 -3.28
CA THR A 164 17.43 4.06 -2.83
C THR A 164 16.13 4.79 -2.49
N ILE A 165 15.10 4.70 -3.34
CA ILE A 165 13.79 5.30 -3.06
C ILE A 165 13.21 4.74 -1.78
N ASN A 166 13.14 3.42 -1.67
CA ASN A 166 12.54 2.77 -0.52
C ASN A 166 13.27 3.11 0.78
N ASN A 167 14.60 3.13 0.78
CA ASN A 167 15.39 3.52 1.94
C ASN A 167 15.21 5.01 2.30
N THR A 168 15.14 5.90 1.29
CA THR A 168 14.89 7.32 1.53
C THR A 168 13.52 7.55 2.16
N VAL A 169 12.47 6.89 1.63
CA VAL A 169 11.11 6.99 2.17
C VAL A 169 11.02 6.36 3.55
N ALA A 170 11.59 5.16 3.74
CA ALA A 170 11.60 4.49 5.04
C ALA A 170 12.34 5.31 6.09
N GLY A 171 13.44 5.95 5.72
CA GLY A 171 14.23 6.81 6.61
C GLY A 171 13.46 8.01 7.18
N LEU A 172 12.39 8.46 6.51
CA LEU A 172 11.52 9.53 7.04
C LEU A 172 10.67 9.09 8.24
N PHE A 173 10.53 7.78 8.45
CA PHE A 173 9.72 7.19 9.52
C PHE A 173 10.55 6.52 10.62
N HIS A 174 11.87 6.42 10.44
CA HIS A 174 12.82 5.98 11.46
C HIS A 174 13.40 7.20 12.18
N VAL A 175 12.69 7.66 13.20
CA VAL A 175 13.16 8.69 14.13
C VAL A 175 13.28 8.07 15.51
#